data_3377a263e9846458480e28e2b3a7e2b1
#
_entry.id   3377a263e9846458480e28e2b3a7e2b1
#
_cell.length_a   1.000
_cell.length_b   1.000
_cell.length_c   1.000
_cell.angle_alpha   90.00
_cell.angle_beta   90.00
_cell.angle_gamma   90.00
#
_symmetry.space_group_name_H-M   'P 1'
#
loop_
_entity.id
_entity.type
_entity.pdbx_description
1 polymer ?
#
loop_
_entity_poly.entity_id
_entity_poly.type
_entity_poly.pdbx_seq_one_letter_code
_entity_poly.pdbx_strand_id
1 'polypeptide(L)'
;MSDIFFKAAVLKKQKEKLSIINNVEPPELKHGQVLVKLAYSGVCHSQIMEIDGLRGEDKYLPHFLGHEGSGLVVKIGDGVTKVKKNDAVVLGWIKGAGVEAGGCQYLHDSKNINAGGVTTFNEYAVVSENRCVLVPDKIPMDIAALFGCAVLTGSGILTNTIQPKKNTNIAFFGLGGIGISALAATKLYTFNKIFAVDINDERLRLAKEFGATHVINPLKNCPVEFIKENTNGIGVDYSVDAAGLTKTIEQAFDSVKTAGGLCVFASHPKFGEKISIDPFDLISGKKILGSWGGGANPDTDIPKFSKLYIDGTLPLDKLVTKKYKLEMINEAIKDLKSGKVIRPIIELDRSIKNLNKRTN
;
A
#
# COMPACT_ATOMS: atom_id res chain seq x y z
N MET A 1 11.31 7.41 -33.16
CA MET A 1 10.63 7.60 -31.85
C MET A 1 9.37 6.77 -31.89
N SER A 2 9.00 6.06 -30.83
CA SER A 2 7.73 5.32 -30.82
C SER A 2 6.62 6.33 -30.63
N ASP A 3 5.65 6.39 -31.56
CA ASP A 3 4.45 7.23 -31.49
C ASP A 3 3.48 6.74 -30.40
N ILE A 4 3.99 6.65 -29.15
CA ILE A 4 3.17 6.27 -27.99
C ILE A 4 2.58 7.55 -27.40
N PHE A 5 1.27 7.70 -27.58
CA PHE A 5 0.48 8.73 -26.93
C PHE A 5 -0.51 8.05 -25.98
N PHE A 6 -0.67 8.58 -24.77
CA PHE A 6 -1.48 7.91 -23.78
C PHE A 6 -2.22 8.89 -22.84
N LYS A 7 -3.16 8.37 -22.06
CA LYS A 7 -3.90 9.11 -21.05
C LYS A 7 -3.25 9.02 -19.68
N ALA A 8 -3.36 10.11 -18.91
CA ALA A 8 -2.91 10.16 -17.53
C ALA A 8 -3.80 11.06 -16.67
N ALA A 9 -3.80 10.80 -15.36
CA ALA A 9 -4.38 11.70 -14.38
C ALA A 9 -3.28 12.55 -13.73
N VAL A 10 -3.43 13.87 -13.77
CA VAL A 10 -2.43 14.86 -13.33
C VAL A 10 -2.95 15.64 -12.14
N LEU A 11 -2.12 15.78 -11.10
CA LEU A 11 -2.30 16.79 -10.07
C LEU A 11 -1.65 18.09 -10.55
N LYS A 12 -2.48 19.08 -10.88
CA LYS A 12 -2.02 20.40 -11.32
C LYS A 12 -1.81 21.35 -10.15
N LYS A 13 -2.64 21.21 -9.12
CA LYS A 13 -2.57 22.00 -7.89
C LYS A 13 -3.15 21.21 -6.73
N GLN A 14 -2.56 21.36 -5.55
CA GLN A 14 -3.09 20.75 -4.32
C GLN A 14 -4.51 21.25 -4.02
N LYS A 15 -5.32 20.39 -3.39
CA LYS A 15 -6.73 20.61 -3.04
C LYS A 15 -7.67 20.68 -4.25
N GLU A 16 -7.19 20.34 -5.44
CA GLU A 16 -8.00 20.24 -6.65
C GLU A 16 -8.16 18.78 -7.10
N LYS A 17 -9.17 18.53 -7.92
CA LYS A 17 -9.37 17.22 -8.55
C LYS A 17 -8.26 16.94 -9.55
N LEU A 18 -7.92 15.66 -9.72
CA LEU A 18 -7.02 15.24 -10.78
C LEU A 18 -7.64 15.56 -12.15
N SER A 19 -6.83 16.11 -13.05
CA SER A 19 -7.21 16.37 -14.45
C SER A 19 -6.83 15.17 -15.30
N ILE A 20 -7.76 14.65 -16.09
CA ILE A 20 -7.44 13.66 -17.13
C ILE A 20 -6.91 14.42 -18.34
N ILE A 21 -5.75 14.02 -18.82
CA ILE A 21 -5.12 14.54 -20.02
C ILE A 21 -4.86 13.41 -21.01
N ASN A 22 -4.89 13.74 -22.31
CA ASN A 22 -4.58 12.83 -23.40
C ASN A 22 -3.26 13.25 -24.07
N ASN A 23 -2.79 12.44 -25.00
CA ASN A 23 -1.60 12.75 -25.81
C ASN A 23 -0.34 13.03 -24.97
N VAL A 24 -0.18 12.30 -23.88
CA VAL A 24 1.07 12.31 -23.10
C VAL A 24 2.10 11.48 -23.82
N GLU A 25 3.33 11.99 -23.92
CA GLU A 25 4.46 11.31 -24.53
C GLU A 25 5.44 10.84 -23.46
N PRO A 26 5.88 9.56 -23.50
CA PRO A 26 6.92 9.09 -22.60
C PRO A 26 8.28 9.66 -23.03
N PRO A 27 9.20 9.94 -22.09
CA PRO A 27 10.55 10.34 -22.42
C PRO A 27 11.35 9.19 -23.06
N GLU A 28 12.48 9.50 -23.69
CA GLU A 28 13.48 8.50 -24.00
C GLU A 28 13.98 7.82 -22.72
N LEU A 29 14.13 6.50 -22.80
CA LEU A 29 14.57 5.74 -21.63
C LEU A 29 16.05 5.97 -21.36
N LYS A 30 16.37 6.30 -20.15
CA LYS A 30 17.73 6.39 -19.62
C LYS A 30 18.21 5.01 -19.16
N HIS A 31 19.50 4.91 -18.84
CA HIS A 31 20.08 3.72 -18.23
C HIS A 31 19.29 3.27 -17.00
N GLY A 32 18.94 1.99 -16.96
CA GLY A 32 18.18 1.38 -15.88
C GLY A 32 16.67 1.69 -15.85
N GLN A 33 16.14 2.37 -16.88
CA GLN A 33 14.69 2.66 -16.97
C GLN A 33 13.94 1.62 -17.80
N VAL A 34 12.67 1.42 -17.43
CA VAL A 34 11.74 0.47 -18.06
C VAL A 34 10.45 1.21 -18.39
N LEU A 35 9.95 1.06 -19.63
CA LEU A 35 8.61 1.50 -20.02
C LEU A 35 7.63 0.34 -19.84
N VAL A 36 6.61 0.55 -19.03
CA VAL A 36 5.57 -0.44 -18.71
C VAL A 36 4.22 0.09 -19.17
N LYS A 37 3.48 -0.71 -19.95
CA LYS A 37 2.07 -0.49 -20.22
C LYS A 37 1.26 -1.04 -19.05
N LEU A 38 0.49 -0.19 -18.38
CA LEU A 38 -0.22 -0.56 -17.16
C LEU A 38 -1.54 -1.30 -17.46
N ALA A 39 -1.79 -2.34 -16.70
CA ALA A 39 -3.05 -3.07 -16.68
C ALA A 39 -3.98 -2.54 -15.60
N TYR A 40 -3.46 -2.43 -14.37
CA TYR A 40 -4.19 -1.98 -13.19
C TYR A 40 -3.32 -1.12 -12.28
N SER A 41 -3.98 -0.23 -11.54
CA SER A 41 -3.37 0.60 -10.50
C SER A 41 -4.25 0.63 -9.25
N GLY A 42 -3.67 0.47 -8.08
CA GLY A 42 -4.36 0.66 -6.81
C GLY A 42 -4.37 2.12 -6.38
N VAL A 43 -5.41 2.53 -5.64
CA VAL A 43 -5.52 3.87 -5.06
C VAL A 43 -5.29 3.79 -3.55
N CYS A 44 -4.30 4.52 -3.06
CA CYS A 44 -3.89 4.55 -1.66
C CYS A 44 -4.26 5.87 -0.97
N HIS A 45 -4.47 5.87 0.34
CA HIS A 45 -4.69 7.08 1.12
C HIS A 45 -3.53 8.08 1.04
N SER A 46 -2.30 7.63 0.77
CA SER A 46 -1.16 8.52 0.59
C SER A 46 -1.33 9.49 -0.57
N GLN A 47 -1.99 9.07 -1.68
CA GLN A 47 -2.33 9.99 -2.77
C GLN A 47 -3.40 11.02 -2.35
N ILE A 48 -4.36 10.61 -1.51
CA ILE A 48 -5.34 11.55 -0.94
C ILE A 48 -4.62 12.62 -0.12
N MET A 49 -3.64 12.24 0.69
CA MET A 49 -2.85 13.18 1.48
C MET A 49 -2.04 14.14 0.60
N GLU A 50 -1.49 13.68 -0.52
CA GLU A 50 -0.81 14.53 -1.51
C GLU A 50 -1.79 15.51 -2.15
N ILE A 51 -2.90 15.02 -2.67
CA ILE A 51 -3.95 15.84 -3.32
C ILE A 51 -4.47 16.90 -2.34
N ASP A 52 -4.77 16.53 -1.10
CA ASP A 52 -5.33 17.42 -0.08
C ASP A 52 -4.28 18.37 0.55
N GLY A 53 -2.98 18.25 0.18
CA GLY A 53 -1.88 19.05 0.74
C GLY A 53 -1.54 18.70 2.18
N LEU A 54 -1.92 17.51 2.66
CA LEU A 54 -1.71 17.07 4.03
C LEU A 54 -0.28 16.56 4.29
N ARG A 55 0.55 16.47 3.25
CA ARG A 55 1.98 16.13 3.31
C ARG A 55 2.91 17.36 3.29
N GLY A 56 2.33 18.56 3.34
CA GLY A 56 3.03 19.84 3.20
C GLY A 56 2.95 20.39 1.78
N GLU A 57 3.77 21.43 1.50
CA GLU A 57 3.83 22.06 0.18
C GLU A 57 4.42 21.09 -0.86
N ASP A 58 3.75 20.98 -1.99
CA ASP A 58 4.19 20.15 -3.11
C ASP A 58 4.97 20.99 -4.14
N LYS A 59 6.28 20.78 -4.17
CA LYS A 59 7.23 21.50 -5.05
C LYS A 59 7.34 20.88 -6.45
N TYR A 60 6.66 19.76 -6.71
CA TYR A 60 6.81 19.01 -7.96
C TYR A 60 5.64 19.20 -8.92
N LEU A 61 4.66 20.03 -8.57
CA LEU A 61 3.50 20.29 -9.42
C LEU A 61 3.89 20.94 -10.75
N PRO A 62 3.24 20.58 -11.89
CA PRO A 62 2.27 19.48 -12.02
C PRO A 62 2.97 18.12 -12.10
N HIS A 63 2.35 17.08 -11.53
CA HIS A 63 2.92 15.73 -11.59
C HIS A 63 1.87 14.62 -11.65
N PHE A 64 2.32 13.41 -12.07
CA PHE A 64 1.53 12.19 -12.00
C PHE A 64 1.55 11.60 -10.59
N LEU A 65 0.51 10.82 -10.28
CA LEU A 65 0.33 10.12 -9.02
C LEU A 65 0.19 8.60 -9.23
N GLY A 66 -0.04 7.89 -8.11
CA GLY A 66 -0.12 6.43 -8.07
C GLY A 66 1.26 5.82 -7.81
N HIS A 67 1.30 4.73 -7.02
CA HIS A 67 2.58 4.11 -6.64
C HIS A 67 2.49 2.58 -6.48
N GLU A 68 1.40 1.99 -6.92
CA GLU A 68 1.21 0.55 -6.96
C GLU A 68 0.45 0.18 -8.23
N GLY A 69 0.94 -0.78 -8.96
CA GLY A 69 0.31 -1.18 -10.21
C GLY A 69 0.84 -2.51 -10.73
N SER A 70 0.25 -2.94 -11.84
CA SER A 70 0.69 -4.08 -12.61
C SER A 70 0.63 -3.74 -14.09
N GLY A 71 1.51 -4.32 -14.88
CA GLY A 71 1.57 -4.03 -16.32
C GLY A 71 2.49 -4.96 -17.08
N LEU A 72 2.68 -4.63 -18.35
CA LEU A 72 3.53 -5.36 -19.28
C LEU A 72 4.71 -4.49 -19.68
N VAL A 73 5.93 -5.01 -19.60
CA VAL A 73 7.14 -4.32 -20.08
C VAL A 73 7.08 -4.17 -21.60
N VAL A 74 7.13 -2.92 -22.09
CA VAL A 74 7.06 -2.59 -23.52
C VAL A 74 8.46 -2.34 -24.09
N LYS A 75 9.28 -1.60 -23.33
CA LYS A 75 10.64 -1.24 -23.73
C LYS A 75 11.54 -1.18 -22.49
N ILE A 76 12.80 -1.53 -22.66
CA ILE A 76 13.84 -1.40 -21.63
C ILE A 76 14.93 -0.45 -22.12
N GLY A 77 15.51 0.32 -21.20
CA GLY A 77 16.68 1.13 -21.41
C GLY A 77 17.97 0.32 -21.24
N ASP A 78 19.09 0.96 -21.52
CA ASP A 78 20.40 0.33 -21.35
C ASP A 78 20.63 -0.07 -19.87
N GLY A 79 21.38 -1.15 -19.64
CA GLY A 79 21.74 -1.63 -18.32
C GLY A 79 20.62 -2.33 -17.55
N VAL A 80 19.40 -2.44 -18.10
CA VAL A 80 18.31 -3.22 -17.49
C VAL A 80 18.58 -4.71 -17.68
N THR A 81 18.61 -5.47 -16.59
CA THR A 81 18.89 -6.91 -16.56
C THR A 81 17.82 -7.74 -15.87
N LYS A 82 17.01 -7.12 -15.02
CA LYS A 82 16.03 -7.79 -14.14
C LYS A 82 14.76 -8.22 -14.89
N VAL A 83 14.37 -7.44 -15.88
CA VAL A 83 13.16 -7.65 -16.67
C VAL A 83 13.45 -7.49 -18.16
N LYS A 84 12.60 -8.07 -19.02
CA LYS A 84 12.68 -7.96 -20.47
C LYS A 84 11.33 -7.59 -21.07
N LYS A 85 11.32 -7.20 -22.34
CA LYS A 85 10.09 -6.94 -23.10
C LYS A 85 9.13 -8.12 -23.00
N ASN A 86 7.85 -7.81 -22.79
CA ASN A 86 6.72 -8.72 -22.60
C ASN A 86 6.67 -9.42 -21.23
N ASP A 87 7.53 -9.10 -20.29
CA ASP A 87 7.36 -9.56 -18.91
C ASP A 87 6.17 -8.84 -18.26
N ALA A 88 5.30 -9.59 -17.60
CA ALA A 88 4.28 -9.04 -16.69
C ALA A 88 4.95 -8.67 -15.36
N VAL A 89 4.75 -7.43 -14.90
CA VAL A 89 5.43 -6.90 -13.71
C VAL A 89 4.46 -6.25 -12.73
N VAL A 90 4.79 -6.37 -11.45
CA VAL A 90 4.31 -5.50 -10.37
C VAL A 90 5.17 -4.26 -10.36
N LEU A 91 4.54 -3.09 -10.24
CA LEU A 91 5.19 -1.82 -9.98
C LEU A 91 4.92 -1.39 -8.55
N GLY A 92 5.97 -1.05 -7.80
CA GLY A 92 5.85 -0.63 -6.41
C GLY A 92 6.76 0.52 -6.02
N TRP A 93 6.37 1.21 -4.94
CA TRP A 93 7.16 2.31 -4.40
C TRP A 93 8.36 1.84 -3.56
N ILE A 94 8.33 0.60 -3.06
CA ILE A 94 9.44 -0.02 -2.32
C ILE A 94 10.47 -0.50 -3.35
N LYS A 95 11.74 -0.20 -3.09
CA LYS A 95 12.84 -0.59 -3.96
C LYS A 95 13.23 -2.04 -3.72
N GLY A 96 13.34 -2.81 -4.81
CA GLY A 96 14.00 -4.10 -4.84
C GLY A 96 15.44 -4.01 -5.36
N ALA A 97 15.99 -5.12 -5.80
CA ALA A 97 17.27 -5.18 -6.48
C ALA A 97 17.21 -4.56 -7.88
N GLY A 98 18.35 -4.20 -8.44
CA GLY A 98 18.51 -3.59 -9.76
C GLY A 98 18.84 -2.09 -9.72
N VAL A 99 18.92 -1.47 -10.89
CA VAL A 99 19.37 -0.09 -11.06
C VAL A 99 18.29 0.89 -10.55
N GLU A 100 18.69 1.91 -9.77
CA GLU A 100 17.88 3.07 -9.46
C GLU A 100 18.19 4.20 -10.44
N ALA A 101 17.27 4.47 -11.35
CA ALA A 101 17.42 5.49 -12.40
C ALA A 101 16.71 6.81 -12.09
N GLY A 102 16.07 6.91 -10.90
CA GLY A 102 15.31 8.09 -10.48
C GLY A 102 13.97 8.26 -11.20
N GLY A 103 13.37 9.43 -11.03
CA GLY A 103 12.14 9.82 -11.72
C GLY A 103 12.39 10.31 -13.15
N CYS A 104 11.30 10.64 -13.84
CA CYS A 104 11.34 11.19 -15.18
C CYS A 104 10.37 12.36 -15.35
N GLN A 105 10.37 12.97 -16.52
CA GLN A 105 9.39 13.96 -16.94
C GLN A 105 8.75 13.48 -18.24
N TYR A 106 7.46 13.62 -18.34
CA TYR A 106 6.68 13.36 -19.54
C TYR A 106 6.39 14.64 -20.29
N LEU A 107 6.12 14.56 -21.57
CA LEU A 107 5.76 15.70 -22.39
C LEU A 107 4.25 15.71 -22.66
N HIS A 108 3.61 16.87 -22.49
CA HIS A 108 2.22 17.11 -22.86
C HIS A 108 2.07 18.55 -23.35
N ASP A 109 1.63 18.75 -24.59
CA ASP A 109 1.49 20.07 -25.21
C ASP A 109 2.74 20.94 -25.03
N SER A 110 3.92 20.36 -25.32
CA SER A 110 5.26 21.00 -25.18
C SER A 110 5.60 21.43 -23.75
N LYS A 111 4.89 20.93 -22.72
CA LYS A 111 5.18 21.19 -21.30
C LYS A 111 5.58 19.93 -20.57
N ASN A 112 6.54 20.05 -19.68
CA ASN A 112 6.97 18.95 -18.83
C ASN A 112 5.98 18.71 -17.69
N ILE A 113 5.64 17.42 -17.47
CA ILE A 113 4.91 16.94 -16.30
C ILE A 113 5.83 16.03 -15.51
N ASN A 114 6.02 16.32 -14.25
CA ASN A 114 6.90 15.56 -13.38
C ASN A 114 6.32 14.17 -13.06
N ALA A 115 7.21 13.20 -12.87
CA ALA A 115 6.87 11.90 -12.32
C ALA A 115 7.95 11.50 -11.32
N GLY A 116 7.52 10.93 -10.20
CA GLY A 116 8.42 10.36 -9.20
C GLY A 116 9.03 9.04 -9.68
N GLY A 117 9.64 8.30 -8.76
CA GLY A 117 10.28 7.01 -9.09
C GLY A 117 9.30 5.94 -9.57
N VAL A 118 8.00 6.12 -9.32
CA VAL A 118 6.90 5.31 -9.85
C VAL A 118 5.63 6.14 -9.89
N THR A 119 4.89 6.09 -10.99
CA THR A 119 3.54 6.65 -11.14
C THR A 119 2.66 5.66 -11.87
N THR A 120 1.41 5.51 -11.44
CA THR A 120 0.53 4.46 -11.97
C THR A 120 -0.89 4.92 -12.31
N PHE A 121 -1.23 6.23 -12.17
CA PHE A 121 -2.50 6.77 -12.66
C PHE A 121 -2.39 7.25 -14.12
N ASN A 122 -1.73 6.45 -14.93
CA ASN A 122 -1.40 6.68 -16.33
C ASN A 122 -1.36 5.35 -17.08
N GLU A 123 -1.62 5.35 -18.39
CA GLU A 123 -1.64 4.11 -19.18
C GLU A 123 -0.23 3.53 -19.41
N TYR A 124 0.83 4.37 -19.37
CA TYR A 124 2.23 3.96 -19.49
C TYR A 124 3.07 4.62 -18.40
N ALA A 125 3.92 3.83 -17.75
CA ALA A 125 4.84 4.28 -16.73
C ALA A 125 6.30 4.05 -17.12
N VAL A 126 7.13 5.07 -16.96
CA VAL A 126 8.60 4.93 -16.96
C VAL A 126 9.06 4.82 -15.52
N VAL A 127 9.69 3.72 -15.20
CA VAL A 127 10.14 3.41 -13.83
C VAL A 127 11.56 2.89 -13.84
N SER A 128 12.22 2.93 -12.70
CA SER A 128 13.51 2.26 -12.53
C SER A 128 13.33 0.74 -12.50
N GLU A 129 14.33 0.00 -12.95
CA GLU A 129 14.37 -1.47 -12.91
C GLU A 129 14.06 -2.03 -11.52
N ASN A 130 14.57 -1.41 -10.47
CA ASN A 130 14.37 -1.84 -9.08
C ASN A 130 12.96 -1.60 -8.53
N ARG A 131 12.07 -0.99 -9.32
CA ARG A 131 10.63 -0.84 -9.02
C ARG A 131 9.78 -1.94 -9.65
N CYS A 132 10.38 -2.77 -10.48
CA CYS A 132 9.73 -3.87 -11.18
C CYS A 132 10.02 -5.19 -10.49
N VAL A 133 8.97 -5.99 -10.26
CA VAL A 133 9.09 -7.40 -9.88
C VAL A 133 8.21 -8.22 -10.81
N LEU A 134 8.73 -9.34 -11.32
CA LEU A 134 7.93 -10.25 -12.16
C LEU A 134 6.66 -10.69 -11.42
N VAL A 135 5.51 -10.57 -12.08
CA VAL A 135 4.27 -11.13 -11.53
C VAL A 135 4.44 -12.64 -11.44
N PRO A 136 4.29 -13.26 -10.25
CA PRO A 136 4.36 -14.70 -10.12
C PRO A 136 3.25 -15.40 -10.91
N ASP A 137 3.54 -16.63 -11.37
CA ASP A 137 2.56 -17.43 -12.11
C ASP A 137 1.21 -17.52 -11.38
N LYS A 138 0.11 -17.60 -12.15
CA LYS A 138 -1.28 -17.69 -11.68
C LYS A 138 -1.81 -16.48 -10.90
N ILE A 139 -1.04 -15.42 -10.73
CA ILE A 139 -1.55 -14.21 -10.09
C ILE A 139 -2.28 -13.34 -11.13
N PRO A 140 -3.58 -13.01 -10.91
CA PRO A 140 -4.31 -12.07 -11.75
C PRO A 140 -3.68 -10.67 -11.68
N MET A 141 -3.75 -9.90 -12.78
CA MET A 141 -3.09 -8.60 -12.87
C MET A 141 -3.67 -7.54 -11.91
N ASP A 142 -4.96 -7.61 -11.59
CA ASP A 142 -5.59 -6.73 -10.60
C ASP A 142 -5.13 -7.03 -9.17
N ILE A 143 -4.94 -8.30 -8.83
CA ILE A 143 -4.34 -8.71 -7.56
C ILE A 143 -2.85 -8.37 -7.52
N ALA A 144 -2.14 -8.56 -8.64
CA ALA A 144 -0.74 -8.21 -8.76
C ALA A 144 -0.47 -6.73 -8.40
N ALA A 145 -1.36 -5.81 -8.79
CA ALA A 145 -1.25 -4.39 -8.45
C ALA A 145 -1.18 -4.13 -6.93
N LEU A 146 -1.89 -4.92 -6.11
CA LEU A 146 -1.92 -4.75 -4.65
C LEU A 146 -0.58 -5.02 -3.98
N PHE A 147 0.28 -5.83 -4.61
CA PHE A 147 1.62 -6.11 -4.09
C PHE A 147 2.56 -4.90 -4.19
N GLY A 148 2.23 -3.89 -5.01
CA GLY A 148 3.04 -2.67 -5.12
C GLY A 148 3.08 -1.81 -3.86
N CYS A 149 2.08 -1.96 -2.95
CA CYS A 149 2.00 -1.17 -1.71
C CYS A 149 1.30 -1.91 -0.58
N ALA A 150 -0.04 -2.09 -0.66
CA ALA A 150 -0.87 -2.47 0.47
C ALA A 150 -0.48 -3.81 1.09
N VAL A 151 -0.28 -4.82 0.26
CA VAL A 151 0.01 -6.19 0.71
C VAL A 151 1.42 -6.29 1.27
N LEU A 152 2.42 -5.74 0.58
CA LEU A 152 3.79 -5.73 1.08
C LEU A 152 3.90 -5.01 2.42
N THR A 153 3.32 -3.82 2.52
CA THR A 153 3.37 -3.02 3.75
C THR A 153 2.65 -3.74 4.89
N GLY A 154 1.39 -4.13 4.67
CA GLY A 154 0.58 -4.72 5.74
C GLY A 154 1.09 -6.08 6.20
N SER A 155 1.27 -7.03 5.27
CA SER A 155 1.76 -8.36 5.62
C SER A 155 3.20 -8.32 6.15
N GLY A 156 4.03 -7.44 5.60
CA GLY A 156 5.42 -7.25 6.03
C GLY A 156 5.55 -6.73 7.47
N ILE A 157 4.58 -5.96 7.98
CA ILE A 157 4.57 -5.56 9.40
C ILE A 157 4.65 -6.79 10.30
N LEU A 158 3.88 -7.83 10.02
CA LEU A 158 3.90 -9.06 10.82
C LEU A 158 5.13 -9.92 10.51
N THR A 159 5.43 -10.11 9.22
CA THR A 159 6.45 -11.11 8.82
C THR A 159 7.88 -10.61 8.97
N ASN A 160 8.10 -9.30 8.87
CA ASN A 160 9.44 -8.73 8.84
C ASN A 160 9.72 -7.80 10.04
N THR A 161 8.70 -7.00 10.48
CA THR A 161 8.91 -6.02 11.57
C THR A 161 8.61 -6.62 12.94
N ILE A 162 7.42 -7.21 13.16
CA ILE A 162 7.00 -7.72 14.47
C ILE A 162 7.55 -9.12 14.73
N GLN A 163 7.39 -10.05 13.78
CA GLN A 163 7.71 -11.48 13.92
C GLN A 163 7.11 -12.05 15.21
N PRO A 164 5.78 -12.11 15.33
CA PRO A 164 5.10 -12.35 16.60
C PRO A 164 5.39 -13.72 17.16
N LYS A 165 5.48 -13.80 18.47
CA LYS A 165 5.60 -15.06 19.22
C LYS A 165 4.24 -15.78 19.25
N LYS A 166 4.28 -17.11 19.42
CA LYS A 166 3.05 -17.92 19.57
C LYS A 166 2.30 -17.54 20.85
N ASN A 167 0.97 -17.70 20.80
CA ASN A 167 0.07 -17.50 21.94
C ASN A 167 0.12 -16.08 22.53
N THR A 168 0.29 -15.08 21.67
CA THR A 168 0.27 -13.66 22.01
C THR A 168 -1.04 -13.02 21.60
N ASN A 169 -1.28 -11.77 22.05
CA ASN A 169 -2.42 -10.96 21.69
C ASN A 169 -1.97 -9.81 20.78
N ILE A 170 -2.80 -9.46 19.79
CA ILE A 170 -2.49 -8.37 18.86
C ILE A 170 -3.72 -7.49 18.62
N ALA A 171 -3.50 -6.19 18.40
CA ALA A 171 -4.53 -5.23 18.05
C ALA A 171 -4.17 -4.47 16.77
N PHE A 172 -5.16 -4.23 15.89
CA PHE A 172 -5.02 -3.46 14.66
C PHE A 172 -5.91 -2.23 14.72
N PHE A 173 -5.36 -1.05 14.53
CA PHE A 173 -6.05 0.23 14.49
C PHE A 173 -6.08 0.75 13.05
N GLY A 174 -7.29 0.82 12.48
CA GLY A 174 -7.52 1.12 11.07
C GLY A 174 -7.46 -0.11 10.17
N LEU A 175 -8.56 -0.37 9.47
CA LEU A 175 -8.77 -1.54 8.61
C LEU A 175 -8.88 -1.13 7.12
N GLY A 176 -8.04 -0.18 6.71
CA GLY A 176 -7.80 0.13 5.30
C GLY A 176 -6.93 -0.95 4.62
N GLY A 177 -6.42 -0.68 3.43
CA GLY A 177 -5.63 -1.66 2.67
C GLY A 177 -4.44 -2.25 3.45
N ILE A 178 -3.70 -1.42 4.21
CA ILE A 178 -2.57 -1.87 5.04
C ILE A 178 -3.07 -2.72 6.21
N GLY A 179 -4.05 -2.20 6.99
CA GLY A 179 -4.52 -2.88 8.20
C GLY A 179 -5.18 -4.23 7.92
N ILE A 180 -6.00 -4.33 6.87
CA ILE A 180 -6.59 -5.61 6.45
C ILE A 180 -5.52 -6.58 5.94
N SER A 181 -4.51 -6.11 5.19
CA SER A 181 -3.40 -6.98 4.76
C SER A 181 -2.58 -7.50 5.95
N ALA A 182 -2.33 -6.66 6.96
CA ALA A 182 -1.68 -7.07 8.20
C ALA A 182 -2.54 -8.07 8.97
N LEU A 183 -3.84 -7.80 9.11
CA LEU A 183 -4.77 -8.71 9.76
C LEU A 183 -4.84 -10.07 9.03
N ALA A 184 -4.89 -10.08 7.70
CA ALA A 184 -4.87 -11.31 6.92
C ALA A 184 -3.62 -12.16 7.21
N ALA A 185 -2.46 -11.52 7.36
CA ALA A 185 -1.20 -12.19 7.66
C ALA A 185 -1.15 -12.83 9.07
N THR A 186 -2.12 -12.53 9.96
CA THR A 186 -2.22 -13.23 11.26
C THR A 186 -2.44 -14.72 11.11
N LYS A 187 -2.98 -15.18 9.98
CA LYS A 187 -3.15 -16.61 9.67
C LYS A 187 -1.83 -17.40 9.59
N LEU A 188 -0.70 -16.71 9.48
CA LEU A 188 0.62 -17.33 9.51
C LEU A 188 1.11 -17.62 10.93
N TYR A 189 0.39 -17.18 11.95
CA TYR A 189 0.81 -17.20 13.34
C TYR A 189 -0.31 -17.74 14.24
N THR A 190 0.05 -18.09 15.47
CA THR A 190 -0.92 -18.51 16.50
C THR A 190 -1.09 -17.39 17.51
N PHE A 191 -2.25 -16.71 17.46
CA PHE A 191 -2.63 -15.70 18.44
C PHE A 191 -3.72 -16.22 19.38
N ASN A 192 -3.74 -15.74 20.62
CA ASN A 192 -4.83 -16.00 21.55
C ASN A 192 -6.02 -15.08 21.23
N LYS A 193 -5.76 -13.79 21.08
CA LYS A 193 -6.77 -12.79 20.75
C LYS A 193 -6.26 -11.84 19.67
N ILE A 194 -7.14 -11.52 18.73
CA ILE A 194 -6.89 -10.58 17.65
C ILE A 194 -7.99 -9.53 17.72
N PHE A 195 -7.61 -8.30 18.05
CA PHE A 195 -8.50 -7.15 18.13
C PHE A 195 -8.41 -6.32 16.86
N ALA A 196 -9.55 -5.91 16.33
CA ALA A 196 -9.63 -5.06 15.14
C ALA A 196 -10.46 -3.82 15.44
N VAL A 197 -9.88 -2.64 15.24
CA VAL A 197 -10.48 -1.34 15.55
C VAL A 197 -10.67 -0.54 14.27
N ASP A 198 -11.90 -0.14 13.96
CA ASP A 198 -12.22 0.75 12.84
C ASP A 198 -13.56 1.47 13.12
N ILE A 199 -13.74 2.66 12.57
CA ILE A 199 -15.01 3.40 12.66
C ILE A 199 -16.10 2.83 11.74
N ASN A 200 -15.72 2.02 10.74
CA ASN A 200 -16.60 1.46 9.73
C ASN A 200 -17.03 0.04 10.10
N ASP A 201 -18.31 -0.14 10.41
CA ASP A 201 -18.86 -1.44 10.84
C ASP A 201 -18.76 -2.53 9.73
N GLU A 202 -18.71 -2.16 8.43
CA GLU A 202 -18.50 -3.13 7.34
C GLU A 202 -17.08 -3.68 7.32
N ARG A 203 -16.09 -2.81 7.56
CA ARG A 203 -14.69 -3.25 7.72
C ARG A 203 -14.51 -4.11 8.95
N LEU A 204 -15.21 -3.83 10.03
CA LEU A 204 -15.23 -4.67 11.24
C LEU A 204 -15.85 -6.04 10.97
N ARG A 205 -16.91 -6.14 10.16
CA ARG A 205 -17.47 -7.43 9.72
C ARG A 205 -16.46 -8.21 8.89
N LEU A 206 -15.82 -7.56 7.93
CA LEU A 206 -14.77 -8.19 7.13
C LEU A 206 -13.59 -8.66 7.99
N ALA A 207 -13.20 -7.88 9.01
CA ALA A 207 -12.13 -8.27 9.91
C ALA A 207 -12.40 -9.59 10.63
N LYS A 208 -13.66 -9.88 11.01
CA LYS A 208 -14.04 -11.19 11.56
C LYS A 208 -13.80 -12.33 10.59
N GLU A 209 -14.09 -12.14 9.30
CA GLU A 209 -13.82 -13.13 8.26
C GLU A 209 -12.31 -13.38 8.07
N PHE A 210 -11.48 -12.36 8.34
CA PHE A 210 -10.03 -12.48 8.32
C PHE A 210 -9.42 -13.04 9.62
N GLY A 211 -10.26 -13.32 10.64
CA GLY A 211 -9.84 -13.99 11.86
C GLY A 211 -9.76 -13.09 13.10
N ALA A 212 -10.25 -11.85 13.05
CA ALA A 212 -10.37 -11.02 14.24
C ALA A 212 -11.32 -11.68 15.26
N THR A 213 -10.85 -11.91 16.48
CA THR A 213 -11.65 -12.48 17.58
C THR A 213 -12.53 -11.43 18.23
N HIS A 214 -12.09 -10.17 18.23
CA HIS A 214 -12.78 -9.03 18.80
C HIS A 214 -12.76 -7.87 17.81
N VAL A 215 -13.90 -7.18 17.68
CA VAL A 215 -14.01 -5.99 16.85
C VAL A 215 -14.53 -4.81 17.67
N ILE A 216 -13.97 -3.64 17.46
CA ILE A 216 -14.24 -2.45 18.26
C ILE A 216 -14.50 -1.27 17.34
N ASN A 217 -15.69 -0.66 17.48
CA ASN A 217 -15.97 0.63 16.86
C ASN A 217 -15.67 1.74 17.89
N PRO A 218 -14.63 2.56 17.67
CA PRO A 218 -14.22 3.60 18.62
C PRO A 218 -15.21 4.74 18.79
N LEU A 219 -16.26 4.80 17.96
CA LEU A 219 -17.39 5.72 18.14
C LEU A 219 -18.38 5.21 19.21
N LYS A 220 -18.30 3.93 19.59
CA LYS A 220 -19.20 3.28 20.53
C LYS A 220 -18.51 2.93 21.86
N ASN A 221 -17.24 2.51 21.80
CA ASN A 221 -16.47 2.04 22.96
C ASN A 221 -15.03 2.56 22.89
N CYS A 222 -14.41 2.84 24.03
CA CYS A 222 -12.98 3.16 24.10
C CYS A 222 -12.15 1.91 23.77
N PRO A 223 -11.33 1.92 22.68
CA PRO A 223 -10.57 0.74 22.30
C PRO A 223 -9.57 0.28 23.36
N VAL A 224 -8.90 1.21 24.03
CA VAL A 224 -7.87 0.90 25.04
C VAL A 224 -8.50 0.19 26.23
N GLU A 225 -9.61 0.72 26.75
CA GLU A 225 -10.34 0.11 27.89
C GLU A 225 -10.86 -1.28 27.50
N PHE A 226 -11.53 -1.40 26.35
CA PHE A 226 -12.06 -2.66 25.88
C PHE A 226 -10.95 -3.74 25.72
N ILE A 227 -9.78 -3.36 25.15
CA ILE A 227 -8.64 -4.28 25.01
C ILE A 227 -8.13 -4.70 26.38
N LYS A 228 -7.97 -3.76 27.34
CA LYS A 228 -7.51 -4.06 28.69
C LYS A 228 -8.49 -4.96 29.44
N GLU A 229 -9.78 -4.70 29.40
CA GLU A 229 -10.82 -5.55 30.02
C GLU A 229 -10.75 -6.99 29.47
N ASN A 230 -10.56 -7.15 28.17
CA ASN A 230 -10.46 -8.46 27.52
C ASN A 230 -9.08 -9.11 27.60
N THR A 231 -8.12 -8.48 28.27
CA THR A 231 -6.75 -9.00 28.53
C THR A 231 -6.38 -8.96 30.00
N ASN A 232 -7.35 -9.04 30.92
CA ASN A 232 -7.17 -9.03 32.38
C ASN A 232 -6.40 -7.78 32.89
N GLY A 233 -6.62 -6.62 32.28
CA GLY A 233 -5.94 -5.37 32.59
C GLY A 233 -4.54 -5.20 31.99
N ILE A 234 -3.99 -6.23 31.37
CA ILE A 234 -2.59 -6.27 30.93
C ILE A 234 -2.36 -5.51 29.60
N GLY A 235 -3.27 -5.62 28.66
CA GLY A 235 -3.12 -5.13 27.27
C GLY A 235 -2.59 -6.21 26.33
N VAL A 236 -2.34 -5.83 25.06
CA VAL A 236 -1.84 -6.74 24.02
C VAL A 236 -0.31 -6.78 23.95
N ASP A 237 0.24 -7.85 23.40
CA ASP A 237 1.69 -7.98 23.15
C ASP A 237 2.12 -7.06 22.01
N TYR A 238 1.28 -6.95 20.98
CA TYR A 238 1.54 -6.17 19.78
C TYR A 238 0.34 -5.30 19.42
N SER A 239 0.60 -4.10 18.94
CA SER A 239 -0.40 -3.29 18.27
C SER A 239 0.13 -2.76 16.94
N VAL A 240 -0.75 -2.61 15.96
CA VAL A 240 -0.45 -2.07 14.64
C VAL A 240 -1.36 -0.88 14.37
N ASP A 241 -0.79 0.32 14.15
CA ASP A 241 -1.56 1.43 13.60
C ASP A 241 -1.38 1.51 12.08
N ALA A 242 -2.50 1.46 11.37
CA ALA A 242 -2.63 1.63 9.94
C ALA A 242 -3.68 2.72 9.57
N ALA A 243 -4.17 3.47 10.57
CA ALA A 243 -5.09 4.59 10.38
C ALA A 243 -4.34 5.90 10.09
N GLY A 244 -3.16 6.08 10.69
CA GLY A 244 -2.30 7.24 10.47
C GLY A 244 -2.82 8.53 11.09
N LEU A 245 -3.49 8.44 12.23
CA LEU A 245 -3.89 9.59 13.04
C LEU A 245 -3.10 9.60 14.33
N THR A 246 -2.69 10.76 14.83
CA THR A 246 -1.96 10.87 16.11
C THR A 246 -2.70 10.12 17.21
N LYS A 247 -4.01 10.37 17.35
CA LYS A 247 -4.87 9.71 18.34
C LYS A 247 -4.87 8.18 18.23
N THR A 248 -4.88 7.62 17.02
CA THR A 248 -4.92 6.15 16.86
C THR A 248 -3.55 5.53 17.14
N ILE A 249 -2.46 6.23 16.83
CA ILE A 249 -1.10 5.79 17.18
C ILE A 249 -0.93 5.78 18.70
N GLU A 250 -1.38 6.84 19.40
CA GLU A 250 -1.36 6.93 20.85
C GLU A 250 -2.21 5.82 21.49
N GLN A 251 -3.44 5.61 21.03
CA GLN A 251 -4.29 4.52 21.51
C GLN A 251 -3.70 3.13 21.25
N ALA A 252 -3.05 2.93 20.09
CA ALA A 252 -2.35 1.69 19.79
C ALA A 252 -1.19 1.45 20.76
N PHE A 253 -0.43 2.51 21.09
CA PHE A 253 0.64 2.45 22.09
C PHE A 253 0.11 2.20 23.51
N ASP A 254 -0.99 2.86 23.91
CA ASP A 254 -1.60 2.69 25.21
C ASP A 254 -2.18 1.28 25.43
N SER A 255 -2.53 0.61 24.32
CA SER A 255 -3.12 -0.73 24.33
C SER A 255 -2.11 -1.84 24.55
N VAL A 256 -0.80 -1.59 24.35
CA VAL A 256 0.21 -2.63 24.56
C VAL A 256 0.56 -2.77 26.04
N LYS A 257 0.89 -4.01 26.42
CA LYS A 257 1.31 -4.34 27.79
C LYS A 257 2.61 -3.62 28.17
N THR A 258 2.76 -3.34 29.44
CA THR A 258 4.03 -2.97 30.06
C THR A 258 5.04 -4.13 29.91
N ALA A 259 6.34 -3.87 30.00
CA ALA A 259 7.39 -4.90 29.93
C ALA A 259 7.35 -5.74 28.63
N GLY A 260 7.64 -5.10 27.50
CA GLY A 260 7.86 -5.76 26.21
C GLY A 260 6.72 -5.66 25.21
N GLY A 261 5.66 -4.93 25.51
CA GLY A 261 4.63 -4.58 24.50
C GLY A 261 5.21 -3.73 23.39
N LEU A 262 4.82 -4.01 22.14
CA LEU A 262 5.34 -3.33 20.94
C LEU A 262 4.21 -2.76 20.11
N CYS A 263 4.21 -1.44 19.96
CA CYS A 263 3.37 -0.72 18.98
C CYS A 263 4.16 -0.48 17.69
N VAL A 264 3.58 -0.82 16.55
CA VAL A 264 4.15 -0.55 15.21
C VAL A 264 3.17 0.29 14.41
N PHE A 265 3.62 1.40 13.83
CA PHE A 265 2.81 2.21 12.94
C PHE A 265 3.44 2.29 11.54
N ALA A 266 2.59 2.25 10.49
CA ALA A 266 3.03 2.26 9.09
C ALA A 266 2.37 3.37 8.26
N SER A 267 1.40 4.07 8.82
CA SER A 267 0.78 5.25 8.23
C SER A 267 1.22 6.49 8.99
N HIS A 268 1.36 7.61 8.30
CA HIS A 268 1.80 8.84 8.99
C HIS A 268 0.65 9.85 9.11
N PRO A 269 0.60 10.62 10.21
CA PRO A 269 -0.30 11.74 10.40
C PRO A 269 -0.04 12.87 9.39
N LYS A 270 -0.84 13.92 9.44
CA LYS A 270 -0.63 15.13 8.62
C LYS A 270 0.72 15.76 8.96
N PHE A 271 1.28 16.45 7.97
CA PHE A 271 2.56 17.14 8.14
C PHE A 271 2.52 18.09 9.35
N GLY A 272 3.51 17.99 10.21
CA GLY A 272 3.66 18.80 11.42
C GLY A 272 2.92 18.29 12.66
N GLU A 273 2.00 17.32 12.54
CA GLU A 273 1.39 16.67 13.70
C GLU A 273 2.42 15.81 14.46
N LYS A 274 2.27 15.74 15.78
CA LYS A 274 3.16 14.98 16.68
C LYS A 274 2.32 14.09 17.58
N ILE A 275 2.86 12.94 17.94
CA ILE A 275 2.30 12.07 18.98
C ILE A 275 2.82 12.49 20.35
N SER A 276 1.98 12.29 21.39
CA SER A 276 2.32 12.49 22.78
C SER A 276 2.35 11.15 23.50
N ILE A 277 3.46 10.83 24.16
CA ILE A 277 3.68 9.56 24.85
C ILE A 277 4.26 9.86 26.21
N ASP A 278 3.76 9.15 27.27
CA ASP A 278 4.35 9.22 28.61
C ASP A 278 5.75 8.56 28.57
N PRO A 279 6.82 9.28 28.89
CA PRO A 279 8.16 8.71 28.95
C PRO A 279 8.27 7.53 29.93
N PHE A 280 7.46 7.49 30.99
CA PHE A 280 7.46 6.39 31.97
C PHE A 280 7.01 5.07 31.32
N ASP A 281 6.09 5.12 30.36
CA ASP A 281 5.68 3.93 29.60
C ASP A 281 6.85 3.32 28.82
N LEU A 282 7.72 4.14 28.26
CA LEU A 282 8.95 3.66 27.59
C LEU A 282 9.97 3.07 28.59
N ILE A 283 10.16 3.75 29.73
CA ILE A 283 11.05 3.27 30.80
C ILE A 283 10.54 1.93 31.36
N SER A 284 9.21 1.77 31.48
CA SER A 284 8.58 0.53 31.96
C SER A 284 8.56 -0.60 30.94
N GLY A 285 9.13 -0.39 29.75
CA GLY A 285 9.43 -1.41 28.75
C GLY A 285 8.45 -1.53 27.58
N LYS A 286 7.47 -0.61 27.43
CA LYS A 286 6.72 -0.48 26.17
C LYS A 286 7.66 0.00 25.07
N LYS A 287 7.35 -0.39 23.82
CA LYS A 287 8.13 -0.01 22.63
C LYS A 287 7.21 0.55 21.56
N ILE A 288 7.71 1.52 20.79
CA ILE A 288 7.05 2.05 19.60
C ILE A 288 8.05 2.11 18.44
N LEU A 289 7.63 1.64 17.26
CA LEU A 289 8.44 1.62 16.04
C LEU A 289 7.63 2.10 14.85
N GLY A 290 8.27 2.86 13.95
CA GLY A 290 7.77 3.07 12.59
C GLY A 290 8.17 1.89 11.69
N SER A 291 7.26 1.46 10.81
CA SER A 291 7.55 0.42 9.82
C SER A 291 7.50 1.03 8.41
N TRP A 292 8.64 1.16 7.77
CA TRP A 292 8.73 1.64 6.40
C TRP A 292 8.43 0.50 5.42
N GLY A 293 7.25 0.57 4.76
CA GLY A 293 6.83 -0.44 3.80
C GLY A 293 6.72 -1.86 4.35
N GLY A 294 6.47 -2.02 5.66
CA GLY A 294 6.45 -3.35 6.30
C GLY A 294 7.83 -4.00 6.46
N GLY A 295 8.93 -3.25 6.29
CA GLY A 295 10.27 -3.82 6.20
C GLY A 295 10.43 -4.80 5.04
N ALA A 296 9.61 -4.66 3.99
CA ALA A 296 9.52 -5.63 2.92
C ALA A 296 10.64 -5.49 1.88
N ASN A 297 11.10 -6.64 1.39
CA ASN A 297 11.89 -6.75 0.17
C ASN A 297 10.98 -7.26 -0.96
N PRO A 298 10.65 -6.43 -1.97
CA PRO A 298 9.71 -6.81 -3.03
C PRO A 298 10.10 -8.09 -3.77
N ASP A 299 11.40 -8.33 -3.99
CA ASP A 299 11.88 -9.46 -4.76
C ASP A 299 11.66 -10.82 -4.07
N THR A 300 11.65 -10.83 -2.75
CA THR A 300 11.42 -12.04 -1.95
C THR A 300 9.99 -12.13 -1.44
N ASP A 301 9.40 -11.00 -1.03
CA ASP A 301 8.12 -11.00 -0.36
C ASP A 301 6.93 -11.08 -1.34
N ILE A 302 7.03 -10.53 -2.57
CA ILE A 302 5.99 -10.71 -3.59
C ILE A 302 5.81 -12.19 -3.94
N PRO A 303 6.85 -12.97 -4.27
CA PRO A 303 6.71 -14.41 -4.48
C PRO A 303 6.14 -15.16 -3.27
N LYS A 304 6.58 -14.79 -2.05
CA LYS A 304 6.11 -15.39 -0.80
C LYS A 304 4.61 -15.15 -0.57
N PHE A 305 4.17 -13.89 -0.65
CA PHE A 305 2.76 -13.55 -0.42
C PHE A 305 1.85 -14.01 -1.57
N SER A 306 2.37 -14.09 -2.80
CA SER A 306 1.66 -14.68 -3.93
C SER A 306 1.35 -16.16 -3.72
N LYS A 307 2.27 -16.92 -3.14
CA LYS A 307 2.04 -18.31 -2.73
C LYS A 307 0.89 -18.41 -1.74
N LEU A 308 0.87 -17.52 -0.72
CA LEU A 308 -0.18 -17.48 0.29
C LEU A 308 -1.55 -17.02 -0.28
N TYR A 309 -1.56 -16.25 -1.35
CA TYR A 309 -2.78 -15.95 -2.10
C TYR A 309 -3.29 -17.19 -2.85
N ILE A 310 -2.40 -17.89 -3.58
CA ILE A 310 -2.76 -19.06 -4.39
C ILE A 310 -3.30 -20.21 -3.51
N ASP A 311 -2.73 -20.41 -2.33
CA ASP A 311 -3.18 -21.44 -1.38
C ASP A 311 -4.40 -21.02 -0.52
N GLY A 312 -4.91 -19.80 -0.72
CA GLY A 312 -6.07 -19.27 -0.03
C GLY A 312 -5.82 -18.75 1.38
N THR A 313 -4.58 -18.75 1.86
CA THR A 313 -4.22 -18.19 3.18
C THR A 313 -4.43 -16.67 3.23
N LEU A 314 -4.07 -15.95 2.15
CA LEU A 314 -4.31 -14.52 2.00
C LEU A 314 -5.41 -14.27 0.94
N PRO A 315 -6.68 -14.12 1.31
CA PRO A 315 -7.77 -13.92 0.36
C PRO A 315 -7.83 -12.47 -0.14
N LEU A 316 -6.86 -12.07 -0.97
CA LEU A 316 -6.64 -10.70 -1.42
C LEU A 316 -7.76 -10.17 -2.33
N ASP A 317 -8.55 -11.05 -2.96
CA ASP A 317 -9.72 -10.66 -3.74
C ASP A 317 -10.70 -9.81 -2.93
N LYS A 318 -10.83 -10.08 -1.63
CA LYS A 318 -11.71 -9.33 -0.72
C LYS A 318 -11.24 -7.89 -0.47
N LEU A 319 -10.00 -7.55 -0.82
CA LEU A 319 -9.48 -6.18 -0.75
C LEU A 319 -9.93 -5.35 -1.95
N VAL A 320 -10.11 -5.97 -3.11
CA VAL A 320 -10.57 -5.31 -4.34
C VAL A 320 -12.08 -5.12 -4.28
N THR A 321 -12.53 -4.06 -3.66
CA THR A 321 -13.97 -3.83 -3.43
C THR A 321 -14.69 -3.22 -4.64
N LYS A 322 -13.99 -2.46 -5.48
CA LYS A 322 -14.57 -1.87 -6.69
C LYS A 322 -13.47 -1.51 -7.70
N LYS A 323 -13.75 -1.71 -8.99
CA LYS A 323 -12.90 -1.29 -10.11
C LYS A 323 -13.50 -0.06 -10.79
N TYR A 324 -12.62 0.83 -11.25
CA TYR A 324 -12.96 2.09 -11.91
C TYR A 324 -12.13 2.25 -13.19
N LYS A 325 -12.62 2.97 -14.17
CA LYS A 325 -11.81 3.43 -15.30
C LYS A 325 -10.96 4.63 -14.89
N LEU A 326 -9.91 4.95 -15.65
CA LEU A 326 -9.05 6.10 -15.36
C LEU A 326 -9.82 7.42 -15.27
N GLU A 327 -10.80 7.62 -16.13
CA GLU A 327 -11.67 8.79 -16.14
C GLU A 327 -12.49 8.97 -14.84
N MET A 328 -12.66 7.87 -14.09
CA MET A 328 -13.38 7.85 -12.82
C MET A 328 -12.45 7.97 -11.61
N ILE A 329 -11.17 8.34 -11.80
CA ILE A 329 -10.17 8.40 -10.71
C ILE A 329 -10.64 9.27 -9.53
N ASN A 330 -11.29 10.40 -9.80
CA ASN A 330 -11.79 11.27 -8.75
C ASN A 330 -12.99 10.68 -7.99
N GLU A 331 -13.78 9.79 -8.61
CA GLU A 331 -14.81 9.03 -7.93
C GLU A 331 -14.17 7.96 -7.03
N ALA A 332 -13.17 7.23 -7.54
CA ALA A 332 -12.41 6.26 -6.76
C ALA A 332 -11.77 6.89 -5.51
N ILE A 333 -11.16 8.08 -5.65
CA ILE A 333 -10.60 8.86 -4.54
C ILE A 333 -11.69 9.25 -3.54
N LYS A 334 -12.84 9.73 -4.01
CA LYS A 334 -13.98 10.10 -3.15
C LYS A 334 -14.53 8.89 -2.39
N ASP A 335 -14.73 7.76 -3.06
CA ASP A 335 -15.24 6.53 -2.45
C ASP A 335 -14.24 5.98 -1.41
N LEU A 336 -12.92 6.05 -1.66
CA LEU A 336 -11.88 5.68 -0.69
C LEU A 336 -11.88 6.63 0.52
N LYS A 337 -11.96 7.93 0.30
CA LYS A 337 -11.97 8.97 1.34
C LYS A 337 -13.18 8.85 2.26
N SER A 338 -14.34 8.49 1.71
CA SER A 338 -15.58 8.28 2.48
C SER A 338 -15.65 6.91 3.19
N GLY A 339 -14.66 6.04 2.99
CA GLY A 339 -14.63 4.70 3.57
C GLY A 339 -15.55 3.67 2.87
N LYS A 340 -16.20 4.04 1.77
CA LYS A 340 -17.12 3.18 1.01
C LYS A 340 -16.41 1.99 0.32
N VAL A 341 -15.12 2.12 0.07
CA VAL A 341 -14.27 1.08 -0.51
C VAL A 341 -13.00 0.89 0.33
N ILE A 342 -12.41 -0.31 0.28
CA ILE A 342 -11.16 -0.62 1.01
C ILE A 342 -9.95 -0.33 0.13
N ARG A 343 -9.91 -0.95 -1.06
CA ARG A 343 -8.86 -0.74 -2.05
C ARG A 343 -9.48 -0.62 -3.44
N PRO A 344 -9.78 0.59 -3.89
CA PRO A 344 -10.27 0.79 -5.26
C PRO A 344 -9.13 0.53 -6.25
N ILE A 345 -9.46 -0.12 -7.36
CA ILE A 345 -8.53 -0.44 -8.45
C ILE A 345 -8.94 0.34 -9.70
N ILE A 346 -7.99 1.01 -10.31
CA ILE A 346 -8.15 1.62 -11.63
C ILE A 346 -7.79 0.58 -12.69
N GLU A 347 -8.74 0.28 -13.55
CA GLU A 347 -8.58 -0.57 -14.72
C GLU A 347 -8.11 0.29 -15.91
N LEU A 348 -6.88 0.07 -16.37
CA LEU A 348 -6.24 0.80 -17.46
C LEU A 348 -6.31 -0.02 -18.76
N ASP A 349 -5.88 -1.27 -18.71
CA ASP A 349 -6.02 -2.22 -19.83
C ASP A 349 -6.24 -3.65 -19.35
N ARG A 350 -7.50 -4.08 -19.34
CA ARG A 350 -7.88 -5.45 -18.93
C ARG A 350 -7.44 -6.54 -19.92
N SER A 351 -7.01 -6.20 -21.12
CA SER A 351 -6.54 -7.17 -22.09
C SER A 351 -5.17 -7.75 -21.74
N ILE A 352 -4.39 -7.03 -20.95
CA ILE A 352 -3.08 -7.47 -20.45
C ILE A 352 -3.27 -8.63 -19.47
N LYS A 353 -2.63 -9.75 -19.77
CA LYS A 353 -2.66 -10.97 -18.95
C LYS A 353 -1.29 -11.29 -18.42
N ASN A 354 -1.24 -11.93 -17.28
CA ASN A 354 0.00 -12.53 -16.79
C ASN A 354 0.30 -13.79 -17.61
N LEU A 355 1.28 -13.70 -18.46
CA LEU A 355 1.77 -14.81 -19.28
C LEU A 355 3.17 -15.29 -18.86
N ASN A 356 3.65 -14.83 -17.71
CA ASN A 356 4.93 -15.27 -17.17
C ASN A 356 4.85 -16.75 -16.83
N LYS A 357 5.42 -17.58 -17.71
CA LYS A 357 5.68 -18.98 -17.42
C LYS A 357 7.11 -19.07 -16.89
N ARG A 358 7.29 -19.40 -15.62
CA ARG A 358 8.59 -19.88 -15.17
C ARG A 358 8.69 -21.33 -15.64
N THR A 359 9.61 -21.62 -16.56
CA THR A 359 10.21 -22.94 -16.61
C THR A 359 10.87 -23.15 -15.24
N ASN A 360 10.37 -24.12 -14.48
CA ASN A 360 10.97 -24.62 -13.25
C ASN A 360 12.41 -25.06 -13.50
#